data_326002b6a144c882a4261d9f0e5b2902
#
_entry.id   326002b6a144c882a4261d9f0e5b2902
#
_cell.length_a   1.000
_cell.length_b   1.000
_cell.length_c   1.000
_cell.angle_alpha   90.00
_cell.angle_beta   90.00
_cell.angle_gamma   90.00
#
_symmetry.space_group_name_H-M   'P 1'
#
loop_
_entity.id
_entity.type
_entity.pdbx_description
1 polymer ?
#
loop_
_entity_poly.entity_id
_entity_poly.type
_entity_poly.pdbx_seq_one_letter_code
_entity_poly.pdbx_strand_id
1 'polypeptide(L)'
;MFTGKILIFNQMNDQNILIKDMLRNHGYEVAFQSIEDYRKSRKFQINPHIILLKSANMETNLEIFQLCKELKSNKKTANIPIIVLFSQETKNEKIKYIKIGVDDYLEIPYHDLEIILKINNKLRYINLEKKYYKTQKALGESLTTIKNQEMELNYNLTMATKIQETLIPKYLGNIPNCSFYWHFEPSGKVGGDIFDVFMLDEEHMGLYIIDVMGHGVASSMLAVALSEFLIWDIDRGSPLKRKVNHPPYYEIVSPLEVVNYLNKRFPFTKYQHYFTIFYMVLNVKTGVLKYVRAAHPMPILIRNSGEIIELNAYGTPVGFEFVEGYKEETIYLESGDNLIIYTDGLLELVGDDGEKLEHEGLMKYLKNEIKYKSPNHYFTHNLSYLAKKQDKIKDDLTILEMKWVKFI
;
A
#
# COMPACT_ATOMS: atom_id res chain seq x y z
N MET A 1 33.63 -14.71 21.07
CA MET A 1 34.56 -13.56 21.05
C MET A 1 35.30 -13.56 19.73
N PHE A 2 35.43 -12.43 19.08
CA PHE A 2 36.19 -12.35 17.82
C PHE A 2 37.69 -12.42 18.13
N THR A 3 38.34 -13.53 17.78
CA THR A 3 39.77 -13.71 17.94
C THR A 3 40.50 -12.89 16.87
N GLY A 4 41.06 -11.76 17.25
CA GLY A 4 41.85 -10.91 16.34
C GLY A 4 43.17 -11.62 15.96
N LYS A 5 43.54 -11.52 14.68
CA LYS A 5 44.84 -12.01 14.20
C LYS A 5 45.84 -10.87 14.14
N ILE A 6 46.95 -11.02 14.86
CA ILE A 6 47.95 -9.98 15.00
C ILE A 6 49.27 -10.48 14.41
N LEU A 7 49.84 -9.74 13.48
CA LEU A 7 51.14 -10.01 12.94
C LEU A 7 52.16 -9.04 13.55
N ILE A 8 53.21 -9.58 14.13
CA ILE A 8 54.31 -8.79 14.68
C ILE A 8 55.53 -8.94 13.75
N PHE A 9 55.95 -7.80 13.18
CA PHE A 9 57.21 -7.80 12.41
C PHE A 9 58.35 -7.53 13.36
N ASN A 10 59.18 -8.56 13.57
CA ASN A 10 60.48 -8.46 14.23
C ASN A 10 61.21 -9.82 14.25
N GLN A 11 62.50 -9.79 14.66
CA GLN A 11 63.21 -11.02 15.03
C GLN A 11 62.79 -11.50 16.40
N MET A 12 62.80 -12.83 16.63
CA MET A 12 62.50 -13.40 17.95
C MET A 12 63.56 -12.96 18.97
N ASN A 13 63.16 -12.16 19.94
CA ASN A 13 63.95 -11.85 21.13
C ASN A 13 63.07 -11.96 22.38
N ASP A 14 63.65 -12.01 23.57
CA ASP A 14 62.92 -12.20 24.82
C ASP A 14 61.77 -11.21 25.07
N GLN A 15 61.96 -9.94 24.69
CA GLN A 15 60.94 -8.91 24.83
C GLN A 15 59.72 -9.10 23.90
N ASN A 16 59.97 -9.65 22.72
CA ASN A 16 58.90 -9.89 21.74
C ASN A 16 58.09 -11.15 22.11
N ILE A 17 58.75 -12.13 22.77
CA ILE A 17 58.09 -13.32 23.34
C ILE A 17 57.11 -12.89 24.39
N LEU A 18 57.49 -11.96 25.31
CA LEU A 18 56.56 -11.43 26.32
C LEU A 18 55.31 -10.77 25.73
N ILE A 19 55.46 -9.93 24.71
CA ILE A 19 54.33 -9.31 24.01
C ILE A 19 53.40 -10.38 23.38
N LYS A 20 53.99 -11.41 22.77
CA LYS A 20 53.20 -12.52 22.19
C LYS A 20 52.39 -13.25 23.22
N ASP A 21 53.01 -13.62 24.33
CA ASP A 21 52.37 -14.40 25.39
C ASP A 21 51.28 -13.56 26.08
N MET A 22 51.55 -12.30 26.30
CA MET A 22 50.54 -11.35 26.82
C MET A 22 49.33 -11.26 25.87
N LEU A 23 49.51 -11.08 24.57
CA LEU A 23 48.43 -10.98 23.61
C LEU A 23 47.68 -12.32 23.47
N ARG A 24 48.36 -13.46 23.48
CA ARG A 24 47.75 -14.79 23.46
C ARG A 24 46.91 -15.07 24.71
N ASN A 25 47.38 -14.67 25.89
CA ASN A 25 46.61 -14.76 27.13
C ASN A 25 45.30 -13.95 27.10
N HIS A 26 45.23 -12.91 26.24
CA HIS A 26 44.03 -12.14 26.00
C HIS A 26 43.21 -12.64 24.79
N GLY A 27 43.53 -13.83 24.26
CA GLY A 27 42.73 -14.52 23.24
C GLY A 27 43.02 -14.11 21.78
N TYR A 28 44.16 -13.47 21.51
CA TYR A 28 44.58 -13.16 20.12
C TYR A 28 45.39 -14.27 19.48
N GLU A 29 45.17 -14.49 18.19
CA GLU A 29 46.09 -15.31 17.36
C GLU A 29 47.27 -14.43 16.93
N VAL A 30 48.48 -14.81 17.35
CA VAL A 30 49.68 -13.99 17.14
C VAL A 30 50.73 -14.77 16.37
N ALA A 31 51.22 -14.18 15.28
CA ALA A 31 52.33 -14.68 14.49
C ALA A 31 53.46 -13.65 14.42
N PHE A 32 54.69 -14.15 14.26
CA PHE A 32 55.86 -13.34 13.95
C PHE A 32 56.29 -13.56 12.52
N GLN A 33 56.78 -12.48 11.89
CA GLN A 33 57.40 -12.55 10.58
C GLN A 33 58.60 -11.59 10.50
N SER A 34 59.71 -12.00 9.91
CA SER A 34 60.80 -11.08 9.64
C SER A 34 60.43 -10.16 8.45
N ILE A 35 60.95 -8.94 8.45
CA ILE A 35 60.79 -8.00 7.33
C ILE A 35 61.41 -8.59 6.05
N GLU A 36 62.54 -9.28 6.20
CA GLU A 36 63.24 -9.92 5.09
C GLU A 36 62.39 -11.03 4.45
N ASP A 37 61.78 -11.94 5.24
CA ASP A 37 60.90 -13.00 4.73
C ASP A 37 59.67 -12.44 4.04
N TYR A 38 59.09 -11.36 4.57
CA TYR A 38 57.97 -10.67 3.91
C TYR A 38 58.41 -10.06 2.58
N ARG A 39 59.55 -9.38 2.54
CA ARG A 39 60.06 -8.79 1.29
C ARG A 39 60.40 -9.83 0.21
N LYS A 40 60.92 -11.02 0.60
CA LYS A 40 61.17 -12.14 -0.30
C LYS A 40 59.89 -12.78 -0.84
N SER A 41 58.92 -13.04 0.04
CA SER A 41 57.67 -13.74 -0.31
C SER A 41 56.55 -12.85 -0.81
N ARG A 42 56.52 -11.58 -0.37
CA ARG A 42 55.43 -10.64 -0.52
C ARG A 42 54.10 -11.18 0.01
N LYS A 43 54.16 -12.14 0.96
CA LYS A 43 53.00 -12.77 1.62
C LYS A 43 53.13 -12.72 3.13
N PHE A 44 52.00 -12.52 3.81
CA PHE A 44 51.95 -12.67 5.26
C PHE A 44 51.82 -14.14 5.65
N GLN A 45 52.47 -14.54 6.75
CA GLN A 45 52.31 -15.89 7.33
C GLN A 45 50.90 -16.20 7.80
N ILE A 46 50.20 -15.17 8.26
CA ILE A 46 48.77 -15.23 8.59
C ILE A 46 48.04 -14.10 7.83
N ASN A 47 46.75 -14.15 7.76
CA ASN A 47 45.97 -13.03 7.26
C ASN A 47 45.67 -12.05 8.43
N PRO A 48 46.51 -11.01 8.66
CA PRO A 48 46.42 -10.20 9.89
C PRO A 48 45.27 -9.25 9.85
N HIS A 49 44.65 -9.08 11.02
CA HIS A 49 43.67 -7.97 11.25
C HIS A 49 44.39 -6.70 11.72
N ILE A 50 45.57 -6.84 12.34
CA ILE A 50 46.42 -5.74 12.81
C ILE A 50 47.90 -6.15 12.64
N ILE A 51 48.73 -5.18 12.30
CA ILE A 51 50.18 -5.30 12.25
C ILE A 51 50.79 -4.50 13.38
N LEU A 52 51.67 -5.12 14.16
CA LEU A 52 52.49 -4.47 15.17
C LEU A 52 53.92 -4.36 14.69
N LEU A 53 54.54 -3.21 14.82
CA LEU A 53 55.93 -2.92 14.43
C LEU A 53 56.65 -2.25 15.62
N LYS A 54 57.87 -2.63 15.91
CA LYS A 54 58.68 -2.08 17.01
C LYS A 54 59.90 -1.34 16.50
N SER A 55 59.92 -0.03 16.69
CA SER A 55 61.05 0.86 16.38
C SER A 55 61.93 1.01 17.62
N ALA A 56 62.95 0.17 17.74
CA ALA A 56 63.79 0.07 18.93
C ALA A 56 64.95 1.10 18.97
N ASN A 57 65.55 1.38 17.85
CA ASN A 57 66.65 2.33 17.69
C ASN A 57 66.56 3.03 16.31
N MET A 58 67.48 3.94 16.00
CA MET A 58 67.42 4.72 14.76
C MET A 58 67.63 3.86 13.48
N GLU A 59 68.37 2.80 13.55
CA GLU A 59 68.60 1.89 12.43
C GLU A 59 67.34 1.09 12.08
N THR A 60 66.75 0.43 13.06
CA THR A 60 65.46 -0.28 12.90
C THR A 60 64.33 0.65 12.54
N ASN A 61 64.36 1.92 13.00
CA ASN A 61 63.37 2.93 12.67
C ASN A 61 63.27 3.20 11.17
N LEU A 62 64.38 3.31 10.48
CA LEU A 62 64.42 3.55 9.03
C LEU A 62 63.77 2.39 8.25
N GLU A 63 64.11 1.17 8.62
CA GLU A 63 63.59 -0.05 8.00
C GLU A 63 62.05 -0.18 8.22
N ILE A 64 61.58 0.06 9.42
CA ILE A 64 60.14 0.02 9.78
C ILE A 64 59.38 1.12 9.08
N PHE A 65 59.93 2.35 8.99
CA PHE A 65 59.29 3.43 8.25
C PHE A 65 59.11 3.09 6.78
N GLN A 66 60.12 2.51 6.12
CA GLN A 66 60.02 2.05 4.74
C GLN A 66 58.97 0.96 4.58
N LEU A 67 58.90 -0.02 5.50
CA LEU A 67 57.89 -1.06 5.49
C LEU A 67 56.48 -0.49 5.67
N CYS A 68 56.26 0.45 6.59
CA CYS A 68 54.99 1.13 6.75
C CYS A 68 54.53 1.83 5.47
N LYS A 69 55.44 2.55 4.83
CA LYS A 69 55.19 3.21 3.55
C LYS A 69 54.83 2.22 2.44
N GLU A 70 55.55 1.08 2.34
CA GLU A 70 55.21 0.00 1.41
C GLU A 70 53.83 -0.58 1.65
N LEU A 71 53.51 -0.91 2.91
CA LEU A 71 52.24 -1.50 3.28
C LEU A 71 51.08 -0.54 3.03
N LYS A 72 51.22 0.75 3.37
CA LYS A 72 50.15 1.75 3.22
C LYS A 72 49.93 2.22 1.77
N SER A 73 50.96 2.10 0.91
CA SER A 73 50.83 2.40 -0.53
C SER A 73 50.25 1.25 -1.36
N ASN A 74 50.23 0.03 -0.85
CA ASN A 74 49.70 -1.12 -1.56
C ASN A 74 48.20 -1.32 -1.29
N LYS A 75 47.38 -1.30 -2.32
CA LYS A 75 45.90 -1.46 -2.23
C LYS A 75 45.43 -2.70 -1.45
N LYS A 76 46.21 -3.78 -1.42
CA LYS A 76 45.86 -5.03 -0.72
C LYS A 76 46.11 -4.94 0.80
N THR A 77 47.04 -4.11 1.23
CA THR A 77 47.49 -4.04 2.62
C THR A 77 47.19 -2.69 3.28
N ALA A 78 46.89 -1.66 2.52
CA ALA A 78 46.67 -0.30 3.01
C ALA A 78 45.61 -0.21 4.11
N ASN A 79 44.58 -1.04 4.01
CA ASN A 79 43.45 -1.07 4.98
C ASN A 79 43.75 -1.88 6.25
N ILE A 80 44.92 -2.57 6.34
CA ILE A 80 45.28 -3.28 7.56
C ILE A 80 45.86 -2.25 8.55
N PRO A 81 45.28 -2.09 9.73
CA PRO A 81 45.78 -1.18 10.74
C PRO A 81 47.20 -1.54 11.17
N ILE A 82 48.06 -0.54 11.25
CA ILE A 82 49.44 -0.65 11.70
C ILE A 82 49.58 0.15 13.00
N ILE A 83 50.10 -0.51 14.05
CA ILE A 83 50.45 0.12 15.33
C ILE A 83 51.96 0.05 15.49
N VAL A 84 52.61 1.19 15.72
CA VAL A 84 54.07 1.26 15.90
C VAL A 84 54.42 1.53 17.37
N LEU A 85 55.33 0.71 17.90
CA LEU A 85 55.88 0.83 19.25
C LEU A 85 57.22 1.57 19.18
N PHE A 86 57.29 2.78 19.72
CA PHE A 86 58.48 3.63 19.71
C PHE A 86 59.27 3.52 21.00
N SER A 87 60.58 3.42 20.93
CA SER A 87 61.49 3.56 22.05
C SER A 87 61.71 5.05 22.41
N GLN A 88 62.42 5.31 23.51
CA GLN A 88 62.81 6.66 23.90
C GLN A 88 63.64 7.37 22.84
N GLU A 89 64.47 6.63 22.11
CA GLU A 89 65.32 7.14 21.04
C GLU A 89 64.54 7.59 19.81
N THR A 90 63.45 6.89 19.51
CA THR A 90 62.71 7.04 18.24
C THR A 90 61.36 7.76 18.41
N LYS A 91 60.98 8.12 19.64
CA LYS A 91 59.66 8.74 19.93
C LYS A 91 59.39 10.05 19.16
N ASN A 92 60.42 10.82 18.81
CA ASN A 92 60.26 12.07 18.08
C ASN A 92 59.93 11.90 16.60
N GLU A 93 60.07 10.67 16.07
CA GLU A 93 59.83 10.32 14.66
C GLU A 93 58.30 10.03 14.38
N LYS A 94 57.49 9.91 15.43
CA LYS A 94 56.09 9.49 15.31
C LYS A 94 55.26 10.34 14.32
N ILE A 95 55.56 11.66 14.20
CA ILE A 95 54.84 12.52 13.25
C ILE A 95 55.04 12.09 11.81
N LYS A 96 56.22 11.57 11.45
CA LYS A 96 56.49 11.04 10.10
C LYS A 96 55.66 9.81 9.78
N TYR A 97 55.41 8.95 10.77
CA TYR A 97 54.59 7.74 10.60
C TYR A 97 53.11 8.08 10.46
N ILE A 98 52.60 9.07 11.21
CA ILE A 98 51.22 9.54 11.07
C ILE A 98 50.97 10.08 9.64
N LYS A 99 51.93 10.83 9.09
CA LYS A 99 51.84 11.39 7.72
C LYS A 99 51.78 10.34 6.61
N ILE A 100 52.32 9.14 6.81
CA ILE A 100 52.23 8.03 5.86
C ILE A 100 51.06 7.10 6.10
N GLY A 101 50.18 7.43 7.08
CA GLY A 101 48.92 6.71 7.32
C GLY A 101 49.02 5.54 8.32
N VAL A 102 50.01 5.56 9.22
CA VAL A 102 50.04 4.63 10.36
C VAL A 102 48.87 4.94 11.28
N ASP A 103 48.18 3.91 11.70
CA ASP A 103 46.87 4.05 12.36
C ASP A 103 46.95 4.35 13.85
N ASP A 104 48.02 3.97 14.53
CA ASP A 104 48.24 4.25 15.94
C ASP A 104 49.71 4.02 16.35
N TYR A 105 50.06 4.48 17.53
CA TYR A 105 51.38 4.28 18.11
C TYR A 105 51.36 4.14 19.62
N LEU A 106 52.44 3.59 20.20
CA LEU A 106 52.70 3.53 21.63
C LEU A 106 54.17 3.86 21.91
N GLU A 107 54.45 4.45 23.08
CA GLU A 107 55.82 4.74 23.52
C GLU A 107 56.26 3.72 24.59
N ILE A 108 57.46 3.15 24.44
CA ILE A 108 58.02 2.20 25.40
C ILE A 108 58.79 3.00 26.47
N PRO A 109 58.57 2.70 27.79
CA PRO A 109 57.72 1.63 28.31
C PRO A 109 56.24 2.01 28.29
N TYR A 110 55.35 1.05 27.97
CA TYR A 110 53.91 1.15 27.99
C TYR A 110 53.33 0.14 29.01
N HIS A 111 52.12 0.36 29.42
CA HIS A 111 51.38 -0.62 30.24
C HIS A 111 50.66 -1.64 29.34
N ASP A 112 50.67 -2.92 29.73
CA ASP A 112 50.07 -3.99 28.89
C ASP A 112 48.62 -3.72 28.51
N LEU A 113 47.84 -3.12 29.42
CA LEU A 113 46.45 -2.73 29.16
C LEU A 113 46.33 -1.68 28.04
N GLU A 114 47.32 -0.83 27.87
CA GLU A 114 47.28 0.25 26.87
C GLU A 114 47.36 -0.34 25.43
N ILE A 115 48.24 -1.30 25.19
CA ILE A 115 48.34 -1.96 23.89
C ILE A 115 47.09 -2.80 23.60
N ILE A 116 46.54 -3.47 24.61
CA ILE A 116 45.30 -4.26 24.48
C ILE A 116 44.12 -3.36 24.13
N LEU A 117 43.97 -2.20 24.79
CA LEU A 117 42.90 -1.23 24.50
C LEU A 117 42.99 -0.70 23.08
N LYS A 118 44.20 -0.34 22.60
CA LYS A 118 44.41 0.12 21.23
C LYS A 118 44.05 -0.95 20.19
N ILE A 119 44.49 -2.18 20.41
CA ILE A 119 44.16 -3.32 19.58
C ILE A 119 42.63 -3.55 19.52
N ASN A 120 42.00 -3.61 20.68
CA ASN A 120 40.54 -3.81 20.79
C ASN A 120 39.76 -2.71 20.05
N ASN A 121 40.14 -1.47 20.21
CA ASN A 121 39.50 -0.36 19.52
C ASN A 121 39.61 -0.49 17.99
N LYS A 122 40.78 -0.86 17.48
CA LYS A 122 40.98 -1.08 16.03
C LYS A 122 40.18 -2.30 15.52
N LEU A 123 40.18 -3.41 16.25
CA LEU A 123 39.38 -4.58 15.89
C LEU A 123 37.87 -4.29 15.92
N ARG A 124 37.42 -3.52 16.92
CA ARG A 124 36.02 -3.09 17.00
C ARG A 124 35.63 -2.23 15.80
N TYR A 125 36.51 -1.29 15.39
CA TYR A 125 36.28 -0.46 14.22
C TYR A 125 36.16 -1.31 12.93
N ILE A 126 37.09 -2.23 12.69
CA ILE A 126 37.06 -3.15 11.53
C ILE A 126 35.74 -3.95 11.49
N ASN A 127 35.31 -4.46 12.65
CA ASN A 127 34.06 -5.23 12.74
C ASN A 127 32.82 -4.38 12.47
N LEU A 128 32.79 -3.15 12.97
CA LEU A 128 31.70 -2.21 12.71
C LEU A 128 31.64 -1.85 11.23
N GLU A 129 32.77 -1.58 10.60
CA GLU A 129 32.86 -1.29 9.17
C GLU A 129 32.35 -2.45 8.31
N LYS A 130 32.81 -3.68 8.61
CA LYS A 130 32.33 -4.90 7.92
C LYS A 130 30.82 -5.11 8.12
N LYS A 131 30.30 -4.89 9.34
CA LYS A 131 28.88 -4.99 9.64
C LYS A 131 28.08 -3.93 8.88
N TYR A 132 28.56 -2.69 8.88
CA TYR A 132 27.95 -1.58 8.15
C TYR A 132 27.82 -1.88 6.66
N TYR A 133 28.91 -2.31 6.03
CA TYR A 133 28.91 -2.67 4.60
C TYR A 133 27.91 -3.81 4.27
N LYS A 134 27.90 -4.88 5.10
CA LYS A 134 26.93 -5.98 4.93
C LYS A 134 25.49 -5.49 5.07
N THR A 135 25.22 -4.64 6.06
CA THR A 135 23.87 -4.11 6.30
C THR A 135 23.43 -3.20 5.15
N GLN A 136 24.31 -2.32 4.66
CA GLN A 136 24.02 -1.49 3.49
C GLN A 136 23.68 -2.31 2.25
N LYS A 137 24.47 -3.37 1.98
CA LYS A 137 24.21 -4.26 0.84
C LYS A 137 22.85 -4.95 0.97
N ALA A 138 22.57 -5.54 2.12
CA ALA A 138 21.28 -6.20 2.39
C ALA A 138 20.09 -5.23 2.29
N LEU A 139 20.24 -3.99 2.78
CA LEU A 139 19.23 -2.95 2.65
C LEU A 139 18.98 -2.59 1.19
N GLY A 140 20.03 -2.42 0.38
CA GLY A 140 19.91 -2.15 -1.05
C GLY A 140 19.16 -3.26 -1.80
N GLU A 141 19.48 -4.52 -1.51
CA GLU A 141 18.80 -5.69 -2.09
C GLU A 141 17.32 -5.72 -1.68
N SER A 142 17.00 -5.46 -0.40
CA SER A 142 15.63 -5.42 0.10
C SER A 142 14.82 -4.29 -0.55
N LEU A 143 15.39 -3.09 -0.69
CA LEU A 143 14.73 -1.96 -1.35
C LEU A 143 14.40 -2.25 -2.81
N THR A 144 15.31 -2.93 -3.52
CA THR A 144 15.08 -3.34 -4.91
C THR A 144 13.93 -4.35 -5.01
N THR A 145 13.89 -5.33 -4.09
CA THR A 145 12.82 -6.33 -4.04
C THR A 145 11.46 -5.68 -3.77
N ILE A 146 11.38 -4.79 -2.76
CA ILE A 146 10.13 -4.05 -2.43
C ILE A 146 9.65 -3.25 -3.64
N LYS A 147 10.55 -2.51 -4.31
CA LYS A 147 10.19 -1.72 -5.49
C LYS A 147 9.64 -2.59 -6.63
N ASN A 148 10.22 -3.76 -6.87
CA ASN A 148 9.73 -4.67 -7.90
C ASN A 148 8.34 -5.22 -7.53
N GLN A 149 8.12 -5.60 -6.28
CA GLN A 149 6.81 -6.05 -5.78
C GLN A 149 5.75 -4.95 -5.88
N GLU A 150 6.10 -3.72 -5.56
CA GLU A 150 5.21 -2.57 -5.69
C GLU A 150 4.81 -2.31 -7.16
N MET A 151 5.76 -2.40 -8.09
CA MET A 151 5.49 -2.26 -9.52
C MET A 151 4.56 -3.37 -10.03
N GLU A 152 4.80 -4.63 -9.63
CA GLU A 152 3.96 -5.76 -10.00
C GLU A 152 2.54 -5.62 -9.44
N LEU A 153 2.41 -5.25 -8.16
CA LEU A 153 1.11 -4.99 -7.54
C LEU A 153 0.35 -3.88 -8.25
N ASN A 154 1.02 -2.76 -8.54
CA ASN A 154 0.41 -1.64 -9.27
C ASN A 154 -0.05 -2.02 -10.67
N TYR A 155 0.71 -2.85 -11.38
CA TYR A 155 0.31 -3.39 -12.67
C TYR A 155 -0.95 -4.25 -12.56
N ASN A 156 -0.98 -5.20 -11.60
CA ASN A 156 -2.12 -6.08 -11.38
C ASN A 156 -3.38 -5.30 -11.01
N LEU A 157 -3.27 -4.31 -10.13
CA LEU A 157 -4.39 -3.42 -9.77
C LEU A 157 -4.88 -2.61 -10.96
N THR A 158 -3.98 -2.13 -11.82
CA THR A 158 -4.37 -1.41 -13.04
C THR A 158 -5.15 -2.31 -14.03
N MET A 159 -4.80 -3.60 -14.09
CA MET A 159 -5.57 -4.57 -14.89
C MET A 159 -6.95 -4.83 -14.28
N ALA A 160 -7.03 -4.97 -12.96
CA ALA A 160 -8.30 -5.12 -12.23
C ALA A 160 -9.23 -3.91 -12.44
N THR A 161 -8.70 -2.69 -12.37
CA THR A 161 -9.45 -1.45 -12.69
C THR A 161 -10.10 -1.52 -14.07
N LYS A 162 -9.32 -1.92 -15.09
CA LYS A 162 -9.85 -2.04 -16.46
C LYS A 162 -10.98 -3.06 -16.57
N ILE A 163 -10.90 -4.16 -15.83
CA ILE A 163 -11.99 -5.16 -15.80
C ILE A 163 -13.22 -4.54 -15.15
N GLN A 164 -13.08 -3.91 -13.99
CA GLN A 164 -14.20 -3.27 -13.29
C GLN A 164 -14.86 -2.19 -14.13
N GLU A 165 -14.10 -1.35 -14.82
CA GLU A 165 -14.61 -0.33 -15.76
C GLU A 165 -15.47 -0.90 -16.90
N THR A 166 -15.29 -2.17 -17.25
CA THR A 166 -16.13 -2.82 -18.27
C THR A 166 -17.51 -3.24 -17.77
N LEU A 167 -17.64 -3.38 -16.44
CA LEU A 167 -18.88 -3.77 -15.77
C LEU A 167 -19.78 -2.57 -15.46
N ILE A 168 -19.18 -1.38 -15.40
CA ILE A 168 -19.95 -0.13 -15.21
C ILE A 168 -20.48 0.32 -16.58
N PRO A 169 -21.79 0.57 -16.70
CA PRO A 169 -22.37 0.96 -17.96
C PRO A 169 -21.77 2.26 -18.50
N LYS A 170 -21.11 2.19 -19.66
CA LYS A 170 -20.65 3.39 -20.38
C LYS A 170 -21.80 4.11 -21.09
N TYR A 171 -22.85 3.39 -21.39
CA TYR A 171 -24.05 3.87 -22.04
C TYR A 171 -25.23 3.08 -21.49
N LEU A 172 -26.16 3.77 -20.87
CA LEU A 172 -27.45 3.21 -20.46
C LEU A 172 -28.38 3.35 -21.69
N GLY A 173 -28.64 2.28 -22.38
CA GLY A 173 -29.38 2.24 -23.64
C GLY A 173 -30.63 3.13 -23.69
N ASN A 174 -31.38 3.12 -24.78
CA ASN A 174 -32.67 3.83 -24.86
C ASN A 174 -33.71 3.12 -24.00
N ILE A 175 -33.80 3.53 -22.73
CA ILE A 175 -34.85 3.08 -21.82
C ILE A 175 -36.04 4.01 -22.03
N PRO A 176 -37.23 3.49 -22.41
CA PRO A 176 -38.38 4.31 -22.68
C PRO A 176 -38.74 5.20 -21.49
N ASN A 177 -39.06 6.47 -21.77
CA ASN A 177 -39.47 7.45 -20.76
C ASN A 177 -38.43 7.79 -19.68
N CYS A 178 -37.20 7.25 -19.77
CA CYS A 178 -36.15 7.50 -18.80
C CYS A 178 -34.91 8.14 -19.45
N SER A 179 -34.30 9.07 -18.76
CA SER A 179 -32.98 9.59 -19.09
C SER A 179 -32.09 9.57 -17.85
N PHE A 180 -30.80 9.34 -18.05
CA PHE A 180 -29.88 9.10 -16.95
C PHE A 180 -28.67 10.00 -17.04
N TYR A 181 -28.14 10.35 -15.86
CA TYR A 181 -26.81 10.88 -15.68
C TYR A 181 -26.16 10.17 -14.49
N TRP A 182 -24.86 9.84 -14.57
CA TRP A 182 -24.17 9.19 -13.48
C TRP A 182 -22.73 9.66 -13.36
N HIS A 183 -22.19 9.51 -12.16
CA HIS A 183 -20.78 9.69 -11.85
C HIS A 183 -20.33 8.50 -11.01
N PHE A 184 -19.20 7.93 -11.37
CA PHE A 184 -18.55 6.84 -10.64
C PHE A 184 -17.07 7.17 -10.50
N GLU A 185 -16.57 7.15 -9.28
CA GLU A 185 -15.18 7.41 -8.96
C GLU A 185 -14.74 6.55 -7.78
N PRO A 186 -13.86 5.54 -7.98
CA PRO A 186 -13.35 4.72 -6.90
C PRO A 186 -12.33 5.49 -6.05
N SER A 187 -12.33 5.29 -4.75
CA SER A 187 -11.38 5.90 -3.78
C SER A 187 -9.95 5.41 -3.96
N GLY A 188 -9.80 4.22 -4.56
CA GLY A 188 -8.52 3.56 -4.86
C GLY A 188 -8.35 3.25 -6.34
N LYS A 189 -7.59 2.21 -6.63
CA LYS A 189 -7.48 1.67 -8.00
C LYS A 189 -8.75 0.92 -8.41
N VAL A 190 -9.38 0.24 -7.47
CA VAL A 190 -10.63 -0.52 -7.61
C VAL A 190 -11.53 -0.19 -6.44
N GLY A 191 -12.85 -0.16 -6.67
CA GLY A 191 -13.85 0.20 -5.68
C GLY A 191 -14.79 -0.96 -5.30
N GLY A 192 -15.49 -0.83 -4.17
CA GLY A 192 -16.56 -1.72 -3.73
C GLY A 192 -17.91 -1.39 -4.35
N ASP A 193 -18.07 -0.20 -4.91
CA ASP A 193 -19.29 0.25 -5.55
C ASP A 193 -19.52 -0.41 -6.90
N ILE A 194 -20.79 -0.73 -7.20
CA ILE A 194 -21.22 -1.13 -8.53
C ILE A 194 -22.71 -0.82 -8.74
N PHE A 195 -23.07 -0.48 -9.98
CA PHE A 195 -24.47 -0.27 -10.36
C PHE A 195 -24.72 -0.76 -11.78
N ASP A 196 -25.98 -1.05 -12.07
CA ASP A 196 -26.43 -1.28 -13.44
C ASP A 196 -27.90 -0.89 -13.62
N VAL A 197 -28.27 -0.62 -14.90
CA VAL A 197 -29.61 -0.28 -15.32
C VAL A 197 -29.92 -1.05 -16.60
N PHE A 198 -30.98 -1.85 -16.59
CA PHE A 198 -31.31 -2.75 -17.67
C PHE A 198 -32.81 -2.94 -17.85
N MET A 199 -33.26 -3.30 -19.05
CA MET A 199 -34.63 -3.71 -19.26
C MET A 199 -34.80 -5.17 -18.84
N LEU A 200 -35.79 -5.41 -17.97
CA LEU A 200 -36.24 -6.75 -17.63
C LEU A 200 -37.14 -7.32 -18.73
N ASP A 201 -38.02 -6.49 -19.26
CA ASP A 201 -38.86 -6.77 -20.42
C ASP A 201 -39.19 -5.47 -21.16
N GLU A 202 -40.20 -5.44 -22.04
CA GLU A 202 -40.58 -4.24 -22.82
C GLU A 202 -41.16 -3.11 -21.96
N GLU A 203 -41.58 -3.38 -20.74
CA GLU A 203 -42.26 -2.41 -19.85
C GLU A 203 -41.54 -2.21 -18.53
N HIS A 204 -40.69 -3.13 -18.12
CA HIS A 204 -40.06 -3.11 -16.80
C HIS A 204 -38.55 -2.93 -16.90
N MET A 205 -38.05 -1.94 -16.17
CA MET A 205 -36.65 -1.64 -16.01
C MET A 205 -36.21 -2.05 -14.58
N GLY A 206 -35.09 -2.76 -14.48
CA GLY A 206 -34.39 -3.01 -13.24
C GLY A 206 -33.24 -2.01 -13.05
N LEU A 207 -32.99 -1.60 -11.82
CA LEU A 207 -31.83 -0.80 -11.45
C LEU A 207 -31.38 -1.28 -10.09
N TYR A 208 -30.05 -1.46 -9.94
CA TYR A 208 -29.44 -1.63 -8.64
C TYR A 208 -28.21 -0.73 -8.48
N ILE A 209 -27.94 -0.36 -7.25
CA ILE A 209 -26.68 0.21 -6.79
C ILE A 209 -26.29 -0.56 -5.51
N ILE A 210 -25.02 -0.98 -5.48
CA ILE A 210 -24.45 -1.78 -4.39
C ILE A 210 -23.18 -1.09 -3.93
N ASP A 211 -22.99 -1.09 -2.61
CA ASP A 211 -21.75 -0.69 -1.96
C ASP A 211 -21.31 -1.81 -1.02
N VAL A 212 -20.13 -2.36 -1.29
CA VAL A 212 -19.54 -3.47 -0.53
C VAL A 212 -18.65 -2.91 0.55
N MET A 213 -18.86 -3.33 1.79
CA MET A 213 -18.09 -2.94 2.98
C MET A 213 -16.58 -2.89 2.70
N GLY A 214 -15.97 -1.73 2.95
CA GLY A 214 -14.53 -1.49 2.82
C GLY A 214 -14.12 -1.22 1.38
N HIS A 215 -12.84 -0.95 1.18
CA HIS A 215 -12.28 -0.57 -0.11
C HIS A 215 -11.17 -1.53 -0.57
N GLY A 216 -10.84 -1.50 -1.84
CA GLY A 216 -9.73 -2.24 -2.44
C GLY A 216 -10.13 -3.58 -3.05
N VAL A 217 -9.18 -4.52 -3.14
CA VAL A 217 -9.32 -5.73 -3.98
C VAL A 217 -10.45 -6.65 -3.52
N ALA A 218 -10.60 -6.87 -2.22
CA ALA A 218 -11.59 -7.84 -1.72
C ALA A 218 -13.03 -7.35 -1.96
N SER A 219 -13.32 -6.09 -1.64
CA SER A 219 -14.65 -5.47 -1.90
C SER A 219 -14.93 -5.41 -3.40
N SER A 220 -13.98 -5.01 -4.23
CA SER A 220 -14.15 -4.94 -5.68
C SER A 220 -14.41 -6.32 -6.31
N MET A 221 -13.73 -7.36 -5.83
CA MET A 221 -14.01 -8.73 -6.33
C MET A 221 -15.41 -9.21 -5.98
N LEU A 222 -15.92 -8.86 -4.78
CA LEU A 222 -17.29 -9.18 -4.43
C LEU A 222 -18.29 -8.35 -5.26
N ALA A 223 -18.03 -7.07 -5.50
CA ALA A 223 -18.83 -6.21 -6.37
C ALA A 223 -18.93 -6.79 -7.79
N VAL A 224 -17.80 -7.24 -8.38
CA VAL A 224 -17.77 -7.93 -9.67
C VAL A 224 -18.59 -9.21 -9.65
N ALA A 225 -18.46 -10.03 -8.59
CA ALA A 225 -19.23 -11.26 -8.47
C ALA A 225 -20.73 -10.99 -8.35
N LEU A 226 -21.13 -9.93 -7.66
CA LEU A 226 -22.53 -9.51 -7.53
C LEU A 226 -23.11 -9.03 -8.86
N SER A 227 -22.35 -8.25 -9.65
CA SER A 227 -22.80 -7.77 -10.95
C SER A 227 -23.02 -8.93 -11.93
N GLU A 228 -22.11 -9.90 -11.97
CA GLU A 228 -22.26 -11.11 -12.80
C GLU A 228 -23.38 -12.03 -12.32
N PHE A 229 -23.76 -11.91 -11.05
CA PHE A 229 -24.87 -12.68 -10.49
C PHE A 229 -26.23 -12.01 -10.76
N LEU A 230 -26.31 -10.69 -10.75
CA LEU A 230 -27.55 -9.91 -10.98
C LEU A 230 -27.85 -9.71 -12.49
N ILE A 231 -27.74 -10.78 -13.26
CA ILE A 231 -28.03 -10.76 -14.70
C ILE A 231 -29.53 -10.88 -14.97
N TRP A 232 -30.00 -10.26 -16.05
CA TRP A 232 -31.39 -10.29 -16.48
C TRP A 232 -31.74 -11.51 -17.37
N ASP A 233 -30.73 -12.26 -17.83
CA ASP A 233 -30.91 -13.39 -18.69
C ASP A 233 -31.39 -14.66 -17.92
N ILE A 234 -32.63 -15.07 -18.19
CA ILE A 234 -33.28 -16.17 -17.51
C ILE A 234 -32.61 -17.50 -17.81
N ASP A 235 -32.00 -17.68 -19.00
CA ASP A 235 -31.37 -18.94 -19.41
C ASP A 235 -30.00 -19.11 -18.70
N ARG A 236 -29.40 -18.03 -18.23
CA ARG A 236 -28.19 -18.03 -17.39
C ARG A 236 -28.50 -18.18 -15.90
N GLY A 237 -29.76 -18.39 -15.52
CA GLY A 237 -30.14 -18.56 -14.11
C GLY A 237 -30.33 -17.25 -13.35
N SER A 238 -30.91 -16.26 -13.99
CA SER A 238 -31.19 -14.95 -13.41
C SER A 238 -31.94 -15.05 -12.08
N PRO A 239 -31.52 -14.31 -11.02
CA PRO A 239 -32.33 -14.16 -9.83
C PRO A 239 -33.46 -13.13 -10.01
N LEU A 240 -33.46 -12.37 -11.12
CA LEU A 240 -34.37 -11.25 -11.40
C LEU A 240 -35.61 -11.70 -12.16
N LYS A 241 -35.54 -12.88 -12.81
CA LYS A 241 -36.62 -13.47 -13.55
C LYS A 241 -36.74 -14.98 -13.24
N ARG A 242 -37.97 -15.48 -13.24
CA ARG A 242 -38.26 -16.88 -12.99
C ARG A 242 -39.07 -17.43 -14.14
N LYS A 243 -38.78 -18.66 -14.62
CA LYS A 243 -39.54 -19.35 -15.66
C LYS A 243 -40.91 -19.79 -15.12
N VAL A 244 -41.95 -19.57 -15.92
CA VAL A 244 -43.31 -20.02 -15.66
C VAL A 244 -43.87 -20.78 -16.89
N ASN A 245 -44.92 -21.60 -16.70
CA ASN A 245 -45.45 -22.47 -17.75
C ASN A 245 -46.55 -21.80 -18.60
N HIS A 246 -46.79 -20.48 -18.44
CA HIS A 246 -47.78 -19.74 -19.22
C HIS A 246 -47.16 -18.51 -19.83
N PRO A 247 -47.66 -18.01 -20.96
CA PRO A 247 -47.16 -16.78 -21.56
C PRO A 247 -47.18 -15.61 -20.57
N PRO A 248 -46.10 -14.78 -20.51
CA PRO A 248 -44.94 -14.71 -21.42
C PRO A 248 -43.80 -15.70 -21.10
N TYR A 249 -44.04 -16.78 -20.36
CA TYR A 249 -43.11 -17.84 -19.93
C TYR A 249 -42.04 -17.41 -18.94
N TYR A 250 -42.18 -16.23 -18.39
CA TYR A 250 -41.38 -15.70 -17.28
C TYR A 250 -42.21 -14.78 -16.42
N GLU A 251 -41.81 -14.61 -15.19
CA GLU A 251 -42.26 -13.53 -14.31
C GLU A 251 -41.06 -12.75 -13.76
N ILE A 252 -41.24 -11.49 -13.54
CA ILE A 252 -40.23 -10.62 -12.87
C ILE A 252 -40.32 -10.89 -11.39
N VAL A 253 -39.18 -11.24 -10.79
CA VAL A 253 -39.09 -11.51 -9.36
C VAL A 253 -39.13 -10.15 -8.64
N SER A 254 -39.91 -10.08 -7.55
CA SER A 254 -40.07 -8.84 -6.79
C SER A 254 -38.74 -8.37 -6.17
N PRO A 255 -38.50 -7.05 -6.00
CA PRO A 255 -37.33 -6.55 -5.31
C PRO A 255 -37.09 -7.22 -3.95
N LEU A 256 -38.15 -7.48 -3.19
CA LEU A 256 -38.06 -8.14 -1.89
C LEU A 256 -37.51 -9.59 -2.00
N GLU A 257 -38.01 -10.37 -2.96
CA GLU A 257 -37.54 -11.73 -3.16
C GLU A 257 -36.08 -11.77 -3.62
N VAL A 258 -35.66 -10.85 -4.52
CA VAL A 258 -34.28 -10.72 -4.98
C VAL A 258 -33.36 -10.44 -3.82
N VAL A 259 -33.63 -9.42 -2.99
CA VAL A 259 -32.76 -9.06 -1.87
C VAL A 259 -32.72 -10.15 -0.80
N ASN A 260 -33.83 -10.79 -0.51
CA ASN A 260 -33.86 -11.98 0.38
C ASN A 260 -33.00 -13.13 -0.17
N TYR A 261 -33.04 -13.35 -1.48
CA TYR A 261 -32.19 -14.36 -2.11
C TYR A 261 -30.70 -14.01 -2.02
N LEU A 262 -30.35 -12.75 -2.27
CA LEU A 262 -28.96 -12.26 -2.10
C LEU A 262 -28.47 -12.46 -0.66
N ASN A 263 -29.30 -12.14 0.35
CA ASN A 263 -28.95 -12.31 1.76
C ASN A 263 -28.60 -13.75 2.12
N LYS A 264 -29.36 -14.71 1.59
CA LYS A 264 -29.07 -16.15 1.77
C LYS A 264 -27.85 -16.62 0.98
N ARG A 265 -27.60 -16.03 -0.20
CA ARG A 265 -26.55 -16.48 -1.12
C ARG A 265 -25.18 -15.95 -0.74
N PHE A 266 -25.12 -14.78 -0.12
CA PHE A 266 -23.91 -14.07 0.27
C PHE A 266 -23.84 -13.82 1.80
N PRO A 267 -23.83 -14.90 2.63
CA PRO A 267 -23.79 -14.73 4.08
C PRO A 267 -22.43 -14.19 4.53
N PHE A 268 -22.43 -13.28 5.50
CA PHE A 268 -21.23 -12.69 6.11
C PHE A 268 -20.28 -13.77 6.66
N THR A 269 -20.83 -14.82 7.23
CA THR A 269 -20.05 -15.96 7.78
C THR A 269 -19.14 -16.61 6.76
N LYS A 270 -19.50 -16.58 5.47
CA LYS A 270 -18.74 -17.17 4.37
C LYS A 270 -17.80 -16.18 3.69
N TYR A 271 -18.28 -14.97 3.42
CA TYR A 271 -17.55 -13.97 2.63
C TYR A 271 -16.80 -12.97 3.47
N GLN A 272 -17.13 -12.85 4.77
CA GLN A 272 -16.58 -11.88 5.71
C GLN A 272 -16.74 -10.41 5.26
N HIS A 273 -17.68 -10.21 4.33
CA HIS A 273 -18.12 -8.92 3.81
C HIS A 273 -19.63 -8.89 3.80
N TYR A 274 -20.18 -7.75 4.09
CA TYR A 274 -21.56 -7.41 3.83
C TYR A 274 -21.62 -6.29 2.80
N PHE A 275 -22.80 -6.03 2.28
CA PHE A 275 -22.97 -4.91 1.37
C PHE A 275 -24.34 -4.27 1.57
N THR A 276 -24.42 -3.00 1.18
CA THR A 276 -25.67 -2.27 1.07
C THR A 276 -26.18 -2.36 -0.35
N ILE A 277 -27.50 -2.38 -0.55
CA ILE A 277 -28.10 -2.37 -1.88
C ILE A 277 -29.38 -1.56 -1.88
N PHE A 278 -29.56 -0.74 -2.91
CA PHE A 278 -30.86 -0.29 -3.36
C PHE A 278 -31.19 -0.99 -4.68
N TYR A 279 -32.27 -1.75 -4.70
CA TYR A 279 -32.76 -2.44 -5.90
C TYR A 279 -34.20 -2.04 -6.17
N MET A 280 -34.48 -1.69 -7.44
CA MET A 280 -35.82 -1.29 -7.86
C MET A 280 -36.22 -1.91 -9.18
N VAL A 281 -37.54 -2.03 -9.37
CA VAL A 281 -38.21 -2.34 -10.62
C VAL A 281 -39.20 -1.24 -10.93
N LEU A 282 -39.01 -0.57 -12.09
CA LEU A 282 -39.88 0.50 -12.59
C LEU A 282 -40.66 -0.02 -13.79
N ASN A 283 -42.01 0.11 -13.75
CA ASN A 283 -42.78 0.03 -14.97
C ASN A 283 -42.64 1.38 -15.72
N VAL A 284 -41.93 1.40 -16.82
CA VAL A 284 -41.59 2.64 -17.55
C VAL A 284 -42.76 3.30 -18.23
N LYS A 285 -43.88 2.56 -18.46
CA LYS A 285 -45.10 3.12 -19.06
C LYS A 285 -46.01 3.76 -18.02
N THR A 286 -46.16 3.15 -16.84
CA THR A 286 -47.10 3.58 -15.79
C THR A 286 -46.46 4.45 -14.74
N GLY A 287 -45.14 4.41 -14.56
CA GLY A 287 -44.42 5.11 -13.48
C GLY A 287 -44.52 4.39 -12.14
N VAL A 288 -45.02 3.15 -12.08
CA VAL A 288 -45.02 2.35 -10.86
C VAL A 288 -43.61 1.88 -10.53
N LEU A 289 -43.08 2.34 -9.44
CA LEU A 289 -41.75 2.00 -8.93
C LEU A 289 -41.89 1.16 -7.65
N LYS A 290 -41.38 -0.08 -7.69
CA LYS A 290 -41.25 -0.95 -6.52
C LYS A 290 -39.76 -1.03 -6.14
N TYR A 291 -39.44 -0.94 -4.85
CA TYR A 291 -38.05 -0.92 -4.42
C TYR A 291 -37.86 -1.56 -3.04
N VAL A 292 -36.62 -1.99 -2.80
CA VAL A 292 -36.09 -2.41 -1.51
C VAL A 292 -34.78 -1.66 -1.25
N ARG A 293 -34.59 -1.25 -0.02
CA ARG A 293 -33.37 -0.63 0.49
C ARG A 293 -32.81 -1.50 1.62
N ALA A 294 -31.64 -2.08 1.40
CA ALA A 294 -30.91 -2.86 2.40
C ALA A 294 -29.75 -2.03 2.98
N ALA A 295 -30.02 -1.24 4.00
CA ALA A 295 -29.11 -0.33 4.68
C ALA A 295 -28.36 0.68 3.76
N HIS A 296 -28.75 0.76 2.49
CA HIS A 296 -28.18 1.72 1.54
C HIS A 296 -28.62 3.17 1.89
N PRO A 297 -27.84 4.22 1.57
CA PRO A 297 -28.31 5.59 1.71
C PRO A 297 -29.69 5.80 1.07
N MET A 298 -30.52 6.65 1.66
CA MET A 298 -31.88 6.85 1.17
C MET A 298 -31.88 7.59 -0.16
N PRO A 299 -32.36 6.99 -1.26
CA PRO A 299 -32.52 7.70 -2.51
C PRO A 299 -33.49 8.89 -2.36
N ILE A 300 -33.25 9.93 -3.14
CA ILE A 300 -34.00 11.18 -3.06
C ILE A 300 -34.81 11.34 -4.35
N LEU A 301 -36.14 11.36 -4.21
CA LEU A 301 -37.06 11.67 -5.28
C LEU A 301 -37.40 13.16 -5.24
N ILE A 302 -37.12 13.86 -6.32
CA ILE A 302 -37.47 15.25 -6.50
C ILE A 302 -38.62 15.30 -7.50
N ARG A 303 -39.79 15.66 -7.02
CA ARG A 303 -40.96 15.85 -7.86
C ARG A 303 -40.78 17.00 -8.84
N ASN A 304 -41.52 16.99 -9.93
CA ASN A 304 -41.56 18.13 -10.84
C ASN A 304 -42.05 19.42 -10.17
N SER A 305 -42.86 19.31 -9.12
CA SER A 305 -43.32 20.42 -8.25
C SER A 305 -42.18 21.06 -7.43
N GLY A 306 -41.04 20.37 -7.25
CA GLY A 306 -39.97 20.76 -6.35
C GLY A 306 -40.05 20.13 -4.96
N GLU A 307 -41.06 19.31 -4.67
CA GLU A 307 -41.12 18.52 -3.46
C GLU A 307 -40.00 17.48 -3.42
N ILE A 308 -39.35 17.30 -2.27
CA ILE A 308 -38.31 16.32 -2.02
C ILE A 308 -38.87 15.20 -1.14
N ILE A 309 -38.75 13.96 -1.59
CA ILE A 309 -39.19 12.76 -0.89
C ILE A 309 -38.02 11.81 -0.73
N GLU A 310 -37.73 11.40 0.47
CA GLU A 310 -36.74 10.36 0.74
C GLU A 310 -37.38 8.97 0.62
N LEU A 311 -36.81 8.09 -0.21
CA LEU A 311 -37.30 6.73 -0.36
C LEU A 311 -36.78 5.86 0.78
N ASN A 312 -37.52 5.88 1.88
CA ASN A 312 -37.19 5.13 3.08
C ASN A 312 -37.93 3.79 3.09
N ALA A 313 -37.15 2.70 3.03
CA ALA A 313 -37.61 1.34 3.27
C ALA A 313 -36.72 0.69 4.33
N TYR A 314 -37.33 -0.11 5.20
CA TYR A 314 -36.55 -0.82 6.21
C TYR A 314 -35.78 -1.98 5.60
N GLY A 315 -34.51 -2.15 6.03
CA GLY A 315 -33.68 -3.28 5.65
C GLY A 315 -32.27 -3.17 6.25
N THR A 316 -31.78 -4.30 6.76
CA THR A 316 -30.39 -4.46 7.23
C THR A 316 -29.45 -4.64 6.05
N PRO A 317 -28.10 -4.48 6.22
CA PRO A 317 -27.16 -4.82 5.18
C PRO A 317 -27.33 -6.31 4.75
N VAL A 318 -27.05 -6.59 3.48
CA VAL A 318 -27.08 -7.96 2.96
C VAL A 318 -25.86 -8.73 3.47
N GLY A 319 -26.10 -9.93 3.99
CA GLY A 319 -25.08 -10.79 4.60
C GLY A 319 -25.42 -11.22 6.03
N PHE A 320 -26.39 -10.54 6.68
CA PHE A 320 -26.82 -10.85 8.05
C PHE A 320 -28.12 -11.65 8.05
N GLU A 321 -28.03 -13.00 8.04
CA GLU A 321 -29.18 -13.91 7.94
C GLU A 321 -30.13 -13.89 9.16
N PHE A 322 -29.66 -13.38 10.29
CA PHE A 322 -30.38 -13.49 11.59
C PHE A 322 -31.10 -12.21 12.02
N VAL A 323 -31.19 -11.22 11.17
CA VAL A 323 -31.83 -9.95 11.48
C VAL A 323 -33.18 -9.86 10.76
N GLU A 324 -34.13 -9.10 11.32
CA GLU A 324 -35.43 -8.84 10.70
C GLU A 324 -35.27 -8.44 9.22
N GLY A 325 -36.16 -9.01 8.38
CA GLY A 325 -36.11 -8.95 6.93
C GLY A 325 -36.19 -7.56 6.32
N TYR A 326 -36.35 -7.54 5.04
CA TYR A 326 -36.46 -6.33 4.23
C TYR A 326 -37.93 -5.98 4.01
N LYS A 327 -38.22 -4.73 3.66
CA LYS A 327 -39.51 -4.26 3.28
C LYS A 327 -39.51 -3.71 1.86
N GLU A 328 -40.42 -4.21 1.02
CA GLU A 328 -40.70 -3.63 -0.30
C GLU A 328 -41.68 -2.48 -0.17
N GLU A 329 -41.34 -1.36 -0.80
CA GLU A 329 -42.18 -0.19 -0.89
C GLU A 329 -42.55 0.10 -2.34
N THR A 330 -43.64 0.80 -2.55
CA THR A 330 -44.13 1.21 -3.88
C THR A 330 -44.39 2.69 -3.91
N ILE A 331 -43.89 3.37 -4.95
CA ILE A 331 -44.20 4.78 -5.20
C ILE A 331 -44.57 4.95 -6.67
N TYR A 332 -45.39 5.96 -6.95
CA TYR A 332 -45.80 6.33 -8.30
C TYR A 332 -45.03 7.57 -8.74
N LEU A 333 -44.26 7.45 -9.83
CA LEU A 333 -43.59 8.59 -10.44
C LEU A 333 -44.56 9.43 -11.25
N GLU A 334 -44.34 10.75 -11.18
CA GLU A 334 -45.04 11.74 -11.99
C GLU A 334 -44.11 12.24 -13.12
N SER A 335 -44.70 12.63 -14.26
CA SER A 335 -43.90 13.08 -15.40
C SER A 335 -43.04 14.29 -15.04
N GLY A 336 -41.72 14.14 -15.22
CA GLY A 336 -40.72 15.14 -14.84
C GLY A 336 -40.02 14.91 -13.49
N ASP A 337 -40.35 13.83 -12.80
CA ASP A 337 -39.68 13.46 -11.56
C ASP A 337 -38.22 13.06 -11.79
N ASN A 338 -37.36 13.44 -10.85
CA ASN A 338 -35.94 13.03 -10.80
C ASN A 338 -35.72 12.15 -9.56
N LEU A 339 -35.11 11.01 -9.76
CA LEU A 339 -34.65 10.10 -8.68
C LEU A 339 -33.12 10.12 -8.63
N ILE A 340 -32.57 10.49 -7.47
CA ILE A 340 -31.13 10.53 -7.21
C ILE A 340 -30.81 9.39 -6.26
N ILE A 341 -29.91 8.50 -6.68
CA ILE A 341 -29.44 7.34 -5.91
C ILE A 341 -27.93 7.52 -5.75
N TYR A 342 -27.38 7.25 -4.58
CA TYR A 342 -25.97 7.53 -4.29
C TYR A 342 -25.43 6.61 -3.21
N THR A 343 -24.10 6.40 -3.20
CA THR A 343 -23.38 5.72 -2.13
C THR A 343 -22.91 6.71 -1.07
N ASP A 344 -22.50 6.24 0.10
CA ASP A 344 -22.14 7.08 1.23
C ASP A 344 -20.90 7.96 0.97
N GLY A 345 -20.05 7.60 -0.01
CA GLY A 345 -18.97 8.46 -0.46
C GLY A 345 -19.40 9.87 -0.89
N LEU A 346 -20.67 10.04 -1.36
CA LEU A 346 -21.22 11.37 -1.62
C LEU A 346 -21.32 12.21 -0.34
N LEU A 347 -21.73 11.60 0.76
CA LEU A 347 -21.93 12.27 2.05
C LEU A 347 -20.58 12.61 2.72
N GLU A 348 -19.53 11.94 2.31
CA GLU A 348 -18.14 12.17 2.77
C GLU A 348 -17.41 13.31 2.04
N LEU A 349 -17.95 13.79 0.92
CA LEU A 349 -17.37 14.92 0.21
C LEU A 349 -17.33 16.17 1.09
N VAL A 350 -16.30 16.97 0.93
CA VAL A 350 -16.12 18.22 1.66
C VAL A 350 -16.69 19.36 0.80
N GLY A 351 -17.60 20.13 1.38
CA GLY A 351 -18.16 21.31 0.76
C GLY A 351 -17.18 22.49 0.66
N ASP A 352 -17.61 23.57 0.02
CA ASP A 352 -16.81 24.81 -0.11
C ASP A 352 -16.54 25.49 1.25
N ASP A 353 -17.28 25.12 2.28
CA ASP A 353 -17.12 25.59 3.67
C ASP A 353 -16.10 24.77 4.49
N GLY A 354 -15.53 23.71 3.91
CA GLY A 354 -14.57 22.81 4.55
C GLY A 354 -15.19 21.73 5.43
N GLU A 355 -16.53 21.67 5.51
CA GLU A 355 -17.26 20.63 6.26
C GLU A 355 -17.69 19.48 5.34
N LYS A 356 -17.87 18.27 5.91
CA LYS A 356 -18.45 17.15 5.16
C LYS A 356 -19.88 17.53 4.74
N LEU A 357 -20.25 17.08 3.53
CA LEU A 357 -21.59 17.33 3.01
C LEU A 357 -22.67 16.74 3.92
N GLU A 358 -22.45 15.51 4.41
CA GLU A 358 -23.41 14.77 5.21
C GLU A 358 -24.84 14.83 4.62
N HIS A 359 -25.79 14.19 5.27
CA HIS A 359 -27.17 14.17 4.77
C HIS A 359 -27.83 15.56 4.78
N GLU A 360 -27.60 16.33 5.84
CA GLU A 360 -28.18 17.68 5.96
C GLU A 360 -27.63 18.66 4.91
N GLY A 361 -26.35 18.60 4.66
CA GLY A 361 -25.70 19.40 3.63
C GLY A 361 -26.20 19.06 2.23
N LEU A 362 -26.35 17.76 1.91
CA LEU A 362 -26.95 17.31 0.64
C LEU A 362 -28.38 17.82 0.47
N MET A 363 -29.20 17.72 1.50
CA MET A 363 -30.58 18.21 1.47
C MET A 363 -30.66 19.74 1.30
N LYS A 364 -29.78 20.48 1.96
CA LYS A 364 -29.65 21.93 1.80
C LYS A 364 -29.22 22.30 0.38
N TYR A 365 -28.22 21.56 -0.17
CA TYR A 365 -27.76 21.74 -1.54
C TYR A 365 -28.88 21.53 -2.55
N LEU A 366 -29.63 20.42 -2.47
CA LEU A 366 -30.73 20.12 -3.38
C LEU A 366 -31.85 21.15 -3.31
N LYS A 367 -32.24 21.60 -2.09
CA LYS A 367 -33.23 22.68 -1.91
C LYS A 367 -32.83 24.00 -2.57
N ASN A 368 -31.53 24.30 -2.60
CA ASN A 368 -31.03 25.50 -3.27
C ASN A 368 -31.03 25.31 -4.81
N GLU A 369 -30.58 24.18 -5.31
CA GLU A 369 -30.52 23.88 -6.74
C GLU A 369 -31.92 23.86 -7.39
N ILE A 370 -32.95 23.34 -6.70
CA ILE A 370 -34.33 23.31 -7.20
C ILE A 370 -34.82 24.72 -7.55
N LYS A 371 -34.40 25.76 -6.84
CA LYS A 371 -34.80 27.16 -7.11
C LYS A 371 -34.32 27.68 -8.48
N TYR A 372 -33.22 27.09 -8.99
CA TYR A 372 -32.57 27.50 -10.25
C TYR A 372 -32.71 26.46 -11.37
N LYS A 373 -33.63 25.48 -11.20
CA LYS A 373 -33.83 24.34 -12.08
C LYS A 373 -34.14 24.76 -13.53
N SER A 374 -33.34 24.29 -14.46
CA SER A 374 -33.67 24.29 -15.89
C SER A 374 -34.25 22.92 -16.32
N PRO A 375 -35.04 22.82 -17.41
CA PRO A 375 -35.62 21.55 -17.86
C PRO A 375 -34.64 20.41 -18.10
N ASN A 376 -33.40 20.73 -18.46
CA ASN A 376 -32.34 19.77 -18.78
C ASN A 376 -31.26 19.71 -17.69
N HIS A 377 -31.56 20.20 -16.48
CA HIS A 377 -30.60 20.21 -15.39
C HIS A 377 -30.55 18.83 -14.73
N TYR A 378 -29.33 18.33 -14.52
CA TYR A 378 -29.02 17.18 -13.69
C TYR A 378 -28.29 17.64 -12.43
N PHE A 379 -28.82 17.33 -11.27
CA PHE A 379 -28.23 17.67 -9.97
C PHE A 379 -26.86 16.99 -9.78
N THR A 380 -26.74 15.77 -10.29
CA THR A 380 -25.51 14.97 -10.25
C THR A 380 -24.34 15.66 -10.95
N HIS A 381 -24.58 16.47 -11.97
CA HIS A 381 -23.50 17.17 -12.67
C HIS A 381 -22.74 18.11 -11.75
N ASN A 382 -23.43 18.88 -10.93
CA ASN A 382 -22.81 19.81 -9.99
C ASN A 382 -22.20 19.06 -8.78
N LEU A 383 -22.84 17.99 -8.32
CA LEU A 383 -22.31 17.13 -7.25
C LEU A 383 -21.01 16.46 -7.66
N SER A 384 -20.89 15.97 -8.90
CA SER A 384 -19.66 15.41 -9.42
C SER A 384 -18.52 16.44 -9.53
N TYR A 385 -18.86 17.73 -9.69
CA TYR A 385 -17.85 18.78 -9.68
C TYR A 385 -17.24 19.01 -8.30
N LEU A 386 -18.00 18.79 -7.22
CA LEU A 386 -17.47 18.83 -5.86
C LEU A 386 -16.41 17.74 -5.63
N ALA A 387 -16.63 16.54 -6.16
CA ALA A 387 -15.64 15.46 -6.10
C ALA A 387 -14.33 15.85 -6.79
N LYS A 388 -14.41 16.44 -7.99
CA LYS A 388 -13.23 16.87 -8.76
C LYS A 388 -12.41 18.00 -8.12
N LYS A 389 -12.96 18.72 -7.15
CA LYS A 389 -12.25 19.73 -6.36
C LYS A 389 -11.39 19.14 -5.25
N GLN A 390 -11.57 17.87 -4.91
CA GLN A 390 -10.82 17.21 -3.84
C GLN A 390 -9.56 16.54 -4.40
N ASP A 391 -8.46 16.65 -3.68
CA ASP A 391 -7.20 15.99 -4.03
C ASP A 391 -7.31 14.46 -4.03
N LYS A 392 -8.18 13.93 -3.15
CA LYS A 392 -8.47 12.50 -3.03
C LYS A 392 -9.81 12.29 -2.34
N ILE A 393 -10.70 11.50 -2.94
CA ILE A 393 -11.90 11.00 -2.27
C ILE A 393 -11.52 9.88 -1.28
N LYS A 394 -12.24 9.84 -0.16
CA LYS A 394 -11.95 8.91 0.95
C LYS A 394 -12.62 7.57 0.79
N ASP A 395 -13.82 7.56 0.21
CA ASP A 395 -14.61 6.37 -0.08
C ASP A 395 -15.08 6.38 -1.53
N ASP A 396 -15.52 5.23 -2.02
CA ASP A 396 -16.00 5.08 -3.37
C ASP A 396 -17.26 5.95 -3.58
N LEU A 397 -17.28 6.67 -4.69
CA LEU A 397 -18.33 7.63 -4.99
C LEU A 397 -19.13 7.19 -6.21
N THR A 398 -20.36 6.86 -5.98
CA THR A 398 -21.34 6.59 -7.06
C THR A 398 -22.56 7.48 -6.89
N ILE A 399 -22.94 8.17 -7.95
CA ILE A 399 -24.17 8.96 -8.03
C ILE A 399 -24.85 8.60 -9.32
N LEU A 400 -26.14 8.25 -9.25
CA LEU A 400 -26.98 7.93 -10.39
C LEU A 400 -28.27 8.77 -10.30
N GLU A 401 -28.55 9.53 -11.32
CA GLU A 401 -29.76 10.33 -11.45
C GLU A 401 -30.59 9.82 -12.64
N MET A 402 -31.85 9.49 -12.37
CA MET A 402 -32.85 9.10 -13.35
C MET A 402 -33.94 10.16 -13.43
N LYS A 403 -34.21 10.64 -14.62
CA LYS A 403 -35.38 11.48 -14.89
C LYS A 403 -36.41 10.65 -15.65
N TRP A 404 -37.64 10.59 -15.10
CA TRP A 404 -38.74 9.91 -15.77
C TRP A 404 -39.69 10.91 -16.39
N VAL A 405 -39.99 10.79 -17.68
CA VAL A 405 -40.88 11.68 -18.43
C VAL A 405 -41.82 10.83 -19.26
N LYS A 406 -43.08 10.84 -18.92
CA LYS A 406 -44.13 10.11 -19.66
C LYS A 406 -44.35 10.81 -20.99
N PHE A 407 -43.96 10.19 -22.09
CA PHE A 407 -44.39 10.62 -23.43
C PHE A 407 -45.85 10.17 -23.63
N ILE A 408 -46.68 11.14 -24.07
CA ILE A 408 -48.09 10.96 -24.38
C ILE A 408 -48.23 10.31 -25.74
#